data_a140692229381c39855e2c246587e8a6
#
_entry.id   a140692229381c39855e2c246587e8a6
#
_cell.length_a   1.000
_cell.length_b   1.000
_cell.length_c   1.000
_cell.angle_alpha   90.00
_cell.angle_beta   90.00
_cell.angle_gamma   90.00
#
_symmetry.space_group_name_H-M   'P 1'
#
loop_
_entity.id
_entity.type
_entity.pdbx_description
1 polymer ?
#
loop_
_entity_poly.entity_id
_entity_poly.type
_entity_poly.pdbx_seq_one_letter_code
_entity_poly.pdbx_strand_id
1 'polypeptide(L)'
;MAAFKDYVVADLNLADWGRKEIRIAETEMPGLMAIREEFAKSQPLKGARITGSLHMTIQTAVLIETLTALGAEVRWASCNIFSTQDHAAAA
;
A
#
# COMPACT_ATOMS: atom_id res chain seq x y z
N MET A 1 -23.22 12.91 -13.80
CA MET A 1 -22.60 11.62 -14.10
C MET A 1 -21.60 11.26 -13.02
N ALA A 2 -21.69 10.08 -12.49
CA ALA A 2 -20.75 9.64 -11.48
C ALA A 2 -19.36 9.41 -12.11
N ALA A 3 -18.32 9.93 -11.46
CA ALA A 3 -16.98 9.68 -11.90
C ALA A 3 -16.59 8.21 -11.65
N PHE A 4 -15.80 7.65 -12.55
CA PHE A 4 -15.24 6.32 -12.33
C PHE A 4 -14.29 6.35 -11.12
N LYS A 5 -14.51 5.45 -10.18
CA LYS A 5 -13.62 5.29 -9.02
C LYS A 5 -12.77 4.05 -9.22
N ASP A 6 -11.47 4.22 -9.16
CA ASP A 6 -10.49 3.17 -9.36
C ASP A 6 -10.24 2.33 -8.10
N TYR A 7 -11.07 2.49 -7.09
CA TYR A 7 -10.92 1.80 -5.81
C TYR A 7 -12.28 1.65 -5.12
N VAL A 8 -12.34 0.68 -4.22
CA VAL A 8 -13.47 0.50 -3.30
C VAL A 8 -12.91 0.41 -1.88
N VAL A 9 -13.24 1.40 -1.06
CA VAL A 9 -12.75 1.54 0.32
C VAL A 9 -13.94 1.83 1.22
N ALA A 10 -13.99 1.16 2.37
CA ALA A 10 -15.12 1.30 3.29
C ALA A 10 -15.29 2.72 3.83
N ASP A 11 -14.19 3.39 4.20
CA ASP A 11 -14.26 4.74 4.77
C ASP A 11 -12.96 5.51 4.50
N LEU A 12 -12.98 6.41 3.52
CA LEU A 12 -11.82 7.24 3.18
C LEU A 12 -11.47 8.25 4.27
N ASN A 13 -12.38 8.54 5.20
CA ASN A 13 -12.09 9.47 6.30
C ASN A 13 -11.04 8.93 7.27
N LEU A 14 -10.74 7.64 7.20
CA LEU A 14 -9.70 7.02 8.02
C LEU A 14 -8.29 7.17 7.43
N ALA A 15 -8.15 7.81 6.27
CA ALA A 15 -6.86 7.91 5.57
C ALA A 15 -5.76 8.58 6.41
N ASP A 16 -6.07 9.65 7.10
CA ASP A 16 -5.08 10.35 7.93
C ASP A 16 -4.56 9.46 9.07
N TRP A 17 -5.44 8.73 9.73
CA TRP A 17 -5.07 7.78 10.75
C TRP A 17 -4.21 6.65 10.17
N GLY A 18 -4.67 6.09 9.07
CA GLY A 18 -3.92 5.03 8.38
C GLY A 18 -2.53 5.50 7.97
N ARG A 19 -2.40 6.72 7.48
CA ARG A 19 -1.10 7.29 7.10
C ARG A 19 -0.15 7.39 8.28
N LYS A 20 -0.65 7.76 9.45
CA LYS A 20 0.16 7.80 10.69
C LYS A 20 0.64 6.41 11.09
N GLU A 21 -0.25 5.42 11.03
CA GLU A 21 0.09 4.03 11.34
C GLU A 21 1.12 3.47 10.35
N ILE A 22 1.01 3.80 9.07
CA ILE A 22 1.98 3.40 8.06
C ILE A 22 3.36 3.95 8.39
N ARG A 23 3.46 5.21 8.79
CA ARG A 23 4.74 5.80 9.18
C ARG A 23 5.38 5.10 10.37
N ILE A 24 4.57 4.68 11.33
CA ILE A 24 5.07 3.91 12.49
C ILE A 24 5.56 2.53 12.02
N ALA A 25 4.77 1.85 11.20
CA ALA A 25 5.13 0.53 10.68
C ALA A 25 6.43 0.56 9.87
N GLU A 26 6.67 1.63 9.11
CA GLU A 26 7.92 1.79 8.36
C GLU A 26 9.15 1.72 9.28
N THR A 27 9.07 2.24 10.48
CA THR A 27 10.18 2.18 11.44
C THR A 27 10.44 0.77 11.96
N GLU A 28 9.45 -0.10 11.84
CA GLU A 28 9.52 -1.50 12.29
C GLU A 28 9.87 -2.47 11.15
N MET A 29 10.06 -1.95 9.94
CA MET A 29 10.35 -2.75 8.74
C MET A 29 11.64 -2.29 8.06
N PRO A 30 12.78 -2.34 8.77
CA PRO A 30 14.02 -1.74 8.27
C PRO A 30 14.56 -2.40 7.00
N GLY A 31 14.37 -3.72 6.82
CA GLY A 31 14.79 -4.40 5.60
C GLY A 31 14.07 -3.89 4.37
N LEU A 32 12.76 -3.74 4.47
CA LEU A 32 11.95 -3.24 3.36
C LEU A 32 12.25 -1.78 3.06
N MET A 33 12.45 -0.97 4.12
CA MET A 33 12.80 0.45 3.95
C MET A 33 14.18 0.61 3.31
N ALA A 34 15.14 -0.26 3.64
CA ALA A 34 16.47 -0.25 3.02
C ALA A 34 16.37 -0.53 1.52
N ILE A 35 15.55 -1.49 1.13
CA ILE A 35 15.31 -1.82 -0.28
C ILE A 35 14.66 -0.63 -0.99
N ARG A 36 13.67 0.00 -0.38
CA ARG A 36 13.01 1.18 -0.95
C ARG A 36 14.01 2.30 -1.19
N GLU A 37 14.84 2.61 -0.20
CA GLU A 37 15.84 3.66 -0.30
C GLU A 37 16.88 3.34 -1.38
N GLU A 38 17.36 2.10 -1.44
CA GLU A 38 18.39 1.70 -2.39
C GLU A 38 17.90 1.74 -3.84
N PHE A 39 16.68 1.28 -4.09
CA PHE A 39 16.19 1.08 -5.45
C PHE A 39 15.18 2.11 -5.94
N ALA A 40 14.70 3.02 -5.09
CA ALA A 40 13.70 4.00 -5.50
C ALA A 40 14.16 4.87 -6.67
N LYS A 41 15.43 5.25 -6.72
CA LYS A 41 15.96 6.09 -7.78
C LYS A 41 16.08 5.37 -9.11
N SER A 42 16.48 4.11 -9.11
CA SER A 42 16.66 3.31 -10.32
C SER A 42 15.34 2.74 -10.84
N GLN A 43 14.32 2.66 -9.99
CA GLN A 43 12.99 2.15 -10.31
C GLN A 43 13.02 0.82 -11.08
N PRO A 44 13.58 -0.25 -10.48
CA PRO A 44 13.75 -1.52 -11.17
C PRO A 44 12.44 -2.19 -11.59
N LEU A 45 11.31 -1.79 -10.98
CA LEU A 45 9.99 -2.33 -11.32
C LEU A 45 9.20 -1.45 -12.28
N LYS A 46 9.84 -0.45 -12.88
CA LYS A 46 9.18 0.40 -13.86
C LYS A 46 8.64 -0.43 -15.01
N GLY A 47 7.36 -0.25 -15.30
CA GLY A 47 6.67 -1.03 -16.33
C GLY A 47 6.04 -2.33 -15.81
N ALA A 48 6.35 -2.75 -14.58
CA ALA A 48 5.71 -3.92 -13.99
C ALA A 48 4.29 -3.58 -13.54
N ARG A 49 3.36 -4.48 -13.83
CA ARG A 49 1.98 -4.39 -13.37
C ARG A 49 1.74 -5.52 -12.40
N ILE A 50 1.50 -5.20 -11.15
CA ILE A 50 1.39 -6.18 -10.08
C ILE A 50 -0.03 -6.18 -9.54
N THR A 51 -0.65 -7.35 -9.53
CA THR A 51 -1.94 -7.57 -8.87
C THR A 51 -1.69 -8.45 -7.67
N GLY A 52 -2.13 -7.99 -6.50
CA GLY A 52 -1.97 -8.73 -5.26
C GLY A 52 -3.31 -8.97 -4.59
N SER A 53 -3.37 -10.05 -3.82
CA SER A 53 -4.50 -10.36 -2.98
C SER A 53 -3.96 -10.91 -1.66
N LEU A 54 -4.04 -10.11 -0.62
CA LEU A 54 -3.53 -10.42 0.70
C LEU A 54 -4.26 -9.55 1.72
N HIS A 55 -4.18 -9.91 2.99
CA HIS A 55 -4.81 -9.13 4.05
C HIS A 55 -4.39 -7.67 3.99
N MET A 56 -5.36 -6.77 3.96
CA MET A 56 -5.10 -5.33 3.91
C MET A 56 -4.81 -4.82 5.32
N THR A 57 -3.59 -5.03 5.76
CA THR A 57 -3.08 -4.54 7.04
C THR A 57 -2.14 -3.36 6.82
N ILE A 58 -1.73 -2.72 7.91
CA ILE A 58 -0.76 -1.62 7.85
C ILE A 58 0.55 -2.09 7.21
N GLN A 59 1.02 -3.28 7.56
CA GLN A 59 2.25 -3.84 7.00
C GLN A 59 2.12 -4.09 5.50
N THR A 60 0.97 -4.58 5.04
CA THR A 60 0.69 -4.74 3.61
C THR A 60 0.69 -3.40 2.88
N ALA A 61 0.17 -2.35 3.52
CA ALA A 61 0.20 -1.00 2.96
C ALA A 61 1.65 -0.54 2.74
N VAL A 62 2.54 -0.80 3.70
CA VAL A 62 3.97 -0.48 3.55
C VAL A 62 4.57 -1.23 2.36
N LEU A 63 4.22 -2.50 2.18
CA LEU A 63 4.68 -3.29 1.03
C LEU A 63 4.21 -2.68 -0.29
N ILE A 64 2.92 -2.35 -0.39
CA ILE A 64 2.34 -1.75 -1.60
C ILE A 64 3.05 -0.44 -1.93
N GLU A 65 3.24 0.42 -0.96
CA GLU A 65 3.93 1.69 -1.17
C GLU A 65 5.39 1.49 -1.57
N THR A 66 6.05 0.45 -1.07
CA THR A 66 7.41 0.11 -1.47
C THR A 66 7.45 -0.30 -2.94
N LEU A 67 6.54 -1.19 -3.36
CA LEU A 67 6.46 -1.61 -4.77
C LEU A 67 6.21 -0.41 -5.69
N THR A 68 5.33 0.51 -5.29
CA THR A 68 5.04 1.72 -6.03
C THR A 68 6.26 2.64 -6.11
N ALA A 69 6.99 2.78 -5.01
CA ALA A 69 8.21 3.58 -4.97
C ALA A 69 9.30 3.01 -5.89
N LEU A 70 9.29 1.70 -6.13
CA LEU A 70 10.21 1.04 -7.05
C LEU A 70 9.75 1.12 -8.51
N GLY A 71 8.63 1.75 -8.78
CA GLY A 71 8.14 2.01 -10.13
C GLY A 71 6.98 1.15 -10.61
N ALA A 72 6.50 0.20 -9.82
CA ALA A 72 5.42 -0.70 -10.23
C ALA A 72 4.05 0.00 -10.22
N GLU A 73 3.17 -0.45 -11.10
CA GLU A 73 1.74 -0.19 -11.01
C GLU A 73 1.12 -1.33 -10.20
N VAL A 74 0.50 -1.01 -9.07
CA VAL A 74 -0.01 -2.01 -8.14
C VAL A 74 -1.53 -1.92 -8.02
N ARG A 75 -2.18 -3.07 -8.12
CA ARG A 75 -3.61 -3.26 -7.83
C ARG A 75 -3.72 -4.29 -6.73
N TRP A 76 -4.53 -4.02 -5.76
CA TRP A 76 -4.60 -4.89 -4.57
C TRP A 76 -6.02 -5.07 -4.09
N ALA A 77 -6.31 -6.27 -3.62
CA ALA A 77 -7.58 -6.59 -2.98
C ALA A 77 -7.32 -7.42 -1.72
N SER A 78 -8.06 -7.15 -0.67
CA SER A 78 -8.03 -7.99 0.53
C SER A 78 -8.64 -9.36 0.24
N CYS A 79 -8.11 -10.39 0.86
CA CYS A 79 -8.61 -11.75 0.71
C CYS A 79 -9.54 -12.16 1.87
N ASN A 80 -9.72 -11.32 2.89
CA ASN A 80 -10.54 -11.65 4.06
C ASN A 80 -11.05 -10.37 4.72
N ILE A 81 -12.38 -10.27 4.86
CA ILE A 81 -13.02 -9.10 5.47
C ILE A 81 -12.68 -8.92 6.94
N PHE A 82 -12.36 -10.03 7.63
CA PHE A 82 -12.09 -9.99 9.07
C PHE A 82 -10.66 -9.54 9.40
N SER A 83 -9.75 -9.59 8.44
CA SER A 83 -8.36 -9.17 8.63
C SER A 83 -8.05 -7.80 8.05
N THR A 84 -9.00 -7.20 7.34
CA THR A 84 -8.81 -5.88 6.74
C THR A 84 -8.79 -4.81 7.83
N GLN A 85 -7.76 -3.97 7.80
CA GLN A 85 -7.70 -2.75 8.61
C GLN A 85 -8.16 -1.58 7.75
N ASP A 86 -9.36 -1.07 8.04
CA ASP A 86 -10.00 -0.05 7.20
C ASP A 86 -9.16 1.22 7.06
N HIS A 87 -8.46 1.62 8.10
CA HIS A 87 -7.58 2.78 8.04
C HIS A 87 -6.35 2.55 7.14
N ALA A 88 -5.84 1.31 7.06
CA ALA A 88 -4.79 0.97 6.10
C ALA A 88 -5.30 1.06 4.66
N ALA A 89 -6.49 0.54 4.41
CA ALA A 89 -7.11 0.61 3.09
C ALA A 89 -7.38 2.05 2.66
N ALA A 90 -7.81 2.90 3.59
CA ALA A 90 -8.09 4.31 3.31
C ALA A 90 -6.82 5.09 2.96
N ALA A 91 -5.74 4.81 3.66
CA ALA A 91 -4.48 5.51 3.41
C ALA A 91 -3.86 5.13 2.08
#